data_9822d9b97f4e2399eb66745b72290bd6
#
_entry.id   9822d9b97f4e2399eb66745b72290bd6
#
_cell.length_a   1.000
_cell.length_b   1.000
_cell.length_c   1.000
_cell.angle_alpha   90.00
_cell.angle_beta   90.00
_cell.angle_gamma   90.00
#
_symmetry.space_group_name_H-M   'P 1'
#
loop_
_entity.id
_entity.type
_entity.pdbx_description
1 polymer ?
#
loop_
_entity_poly.entity_id
_entity_poly.type
_entity_poly.pdbx_seq_one_letter_code
_entity_poly.pdbx_strand_id
1 'polypeptide(L)'
;MYINLNKKIFHIVMVIVIIFVILCVGGILVLKYQVEGESNMPFKITQISIVESVEGIENQGVTEKWNFNVNQNNDIYIYIEKNSGYGKTELIEKIELKNIKMNKQEESGELKLYKPVLDEKRMFVNATENEITEITYKGELESNIKEQKISNQGGIVAFRYAINNISQYISEQDEQIDHSQLLKLTDIKEENLKTNLEFDIVIKLASGKKYQATIKLDVPSNEIIEKGTVGIEIKDLDDIIFKRIEN
;
A
#
# COMPACT_ATOMS: atom_id res chain seq x y z
N MET A 1 41.89 50.63 27.74
CA MET A 1 40.65 49.93 28.20
C MET A 1 39.60 49.77 27.09
N TYR A 2 39.54 50.61 26.10
CA TYR A 2 38.58 50.57 24.98
C TYR A 2 38.81 49.42 23.99
N ILE A 3 40.05 48.96 23.81
CA ILE A 3 40.39 47.91 22.82
C ILE A 3 39.86 46.53 23.21
N ASN A 4 39.76 46.25 24.52
CA ASN A 4 39.25 44.94 24.99
C ASN A 4 37.72 44.82 24.95
N LEU A 5 37.00 45.93 25.06
CA LEU A 5 35.53 45.93 24.97
C LEU A 5 35.10 45.68 23.52
N ASN A 6 35.76 46.31 22.55
CA ASN A 6 35.49 46.08 21.12
C ASN A 6 35.79 44.63 20.69
N LYS A 7 36.86 44.02 21.20
CA LYS A 7 37.16 42.62 20.91
C LYS A 7 36.12 41.65 21.46
N LYS A 8 35.66 41.86 22.67
CA LYS A 8 34.57 41.01 23.26
C LYS A 8 33.27 41.17 22.49
N ILE A 9 32.87 42.39 22.15
CA ILE A 9 31.66 42.63 21.37
C ILE A 9 31.80 41.99 19.98
N PHE A 10 32.95 42.13 19.32
CA PHE A 10 33.21 41.46 18.05
C PHE A 10 33.10 39.95 18.10
N HIS A 11 33.62 39.29 19.14
CA HIS A 11 33.48 37.83 19.31
C HIS A 11 32.04 37.41 19.56
N ILE A 12 31.30 38.17 20.34
CA ILE A 12 29.87 37.88 20.58
C ILE A 12 29.06 38.01 19.29
N VAL A 13 29.27 39.06 18.53
CA VAL A 13 28.61 39.26 17.24
C VAL A 13 28.95 38.13 16.25
N MET A 14 30.23 37.75 16.16
CA MET A 14 30.67 36.62 15.32
C MET A 14 29.96 35.31 15.70
N VAL A 15 29.87 34.99 16.98
CA VAL A 15 29.18 33.80 17.45
C VAL A 15 27.69 33.82 17.09
N ILE A 16 27.03 34.96 17.26
CA ILE A 16 25.61 35.12 16.89
C ILE A 16 25.41 34.92 15.38
N VAL A 17 26.31 35.51 14.56
CA VAL A 17 26.24 35.34 13.09
C VAL A 17 26.46 33.88 12.70
N ILE A 18 27.41 33.19 13.31
CA ILE A 18 27.66 31.74 13.03
C ILE A 18 26.41 30.92 13.41
N ILE A 19 25.83 31.14 14.57
CA ILE A 19 24.60 30.42 14.99
C ILE A 19 23.46 30.70 14.01
N PHE A 20 23.29 31.96 13.59
CA PHE A 20 22.26 32.34 12.63
C PHE A 20 22.46 31.64 11.27
N VAL A 21 23.71 31.60 10.77
CA VAL A 21 24.05 30.87 9.52
C VAL A 21 23.76 29.38 9.66
N ILE A 22 24.12 28.76 10.78
CA ILE A 22 23.82 27.32 11.03
C ILE A 22 22.30 27.07 11.04
N LEU A 23 21.53 27.93 11.68
CA LEU A 23 20.07 27.84 11.72
C LEU A 23 19.46 28.05 10.32
N CYS A 24 19.95 29.01 9.55
CA CYS A 24 19.49 29.22 8.18
C CYS A 24 19.81 28.04 7.27
N VAL A 25 21.04 27.50 7.32
CA VAL A 25 21.45 26.35 6.53
C VAL A 25 20.65 25.10 6.96
N GLY A 26 20.50 24.87 8.28
CA GLY A 26 19.67 23.80 8.81
C GLY A 26 18.21 23.92 8.37
N GLY A 27 17.63 25.12 8.45
CA GLY A 27 16.27 25.39 7.98
C GLY A 27 16.10 25.14 6.47
N ILE A 28 17.06 25.58 5.64
CA ILE A 28 17.06 25.34 4.19
C ILE A 28 17.16 23.84 3.88
N LEU A 29 18.01 23.09 4.60
CA LEU A 29 18.13 21.64 4.43
C LEU A 29 16.82 20.92 4.80
N VAL A 30 16.21 21.27 5.93
CA VAL A 30 14.91 20.70 6.35
C VAL A 30 13.83 21.01 5.32
N LEU A 31 13.71 22.27 4.88
CA LEU A 31 12.76 22.68 3.86
C LEU A 31 13.02 21.98 2.53
N LYS A 32 14.30 21.83 2.14
CA LYS A 32 14.67 21.12 0.91
C LYS A 32 14.24 19.64 0.95
N TYR A 33 14.42 18.96 2.08
CA TYR A 33 13.96 17.56 2.23
C TYR A 33 12.44 17.44 2.22
N GLN A 34 11.71 18.40 2.77
CA GLN A 34 10.24 18.43 2.71
C GLN A 34 9.73 18.83 1.31
N VAL A 35 10.37 19.81 0.67
CA VAL A 35 9.98 20.30 -0.66
C VAL A 35 10.34 19.30 -1.77
N GLU A 36 11.42 18.52 -1.62
CA GLU A 36 11.71 17.40 -2.53
C GLU A 36 10.65 16.29 -2.44
N GLY A 37 9.88 16.22 -1.35
CA GLY A 37 8.80 15.26 -1.17
C GLY A 37 7.55 15.54 -2.01
N GLU A 38 7.15 16.79 -2.17
CA GLU A 38 5.85 17.15 -2.77
C GLU A 38 5.96 17.54 -4.25
N SER A 39 6.82 18.49 -4.60
CA SER A 39 6.83 19.07 -5.95
C SER A 39 7.91 18.51 -6.87
N ASN A 40 8.91 17.81 -6.33
CA ASN A 40 10.06 17.31 -7.09
C ASN A 40 10.20 15.79 -7.06
N MET A 41 9.16 15.06 -6.66
CA MET A 41 9.13 13.60 -6.77
C MET A 41 9.01 13.18 -8.24
N PRO A 42 9.91 12.34 -8.77
CA PRO A 42 9.87 11.93 -10.18
C PRO A 42 8.69 11.02 -10.54
N PHE A 43 8.05 10.41 -9.55
CA PHE A 43 6.89 9.55 -9.70
C PHE A 43 5.79 9.97 -8.73
N LYS A 44 4.55 9.73 -9.08
CA LYS A 44 3.37 9.97 -8.26
C LYS A 44 2.43 8.79 -8.29
N ILE A 45 1.66 8.62 -7.23
CA ILE A 45 0.50 7.74 -7.25
C ILE A 45 -0.65 8.53 -7.84
N THR A 46 -1.29 7.99 -8.89
CA THR A 46 -2.39 8.66 -9.59
C THR A 46 -3.74 8.11 -9.22
N GLN A 47 -3.79 6.86 -8.75
CA GLN A 47 -5.01 6.19 -8.36
C GLN A 47 -4.68 5.02 -7.45
N ILE A 48 -5.57 4.72 -6.50
CA ILE A 48 -5.62 3.44 -5.80
C ILE A 48 -6.99 2.84 -6.11
N SER A 49 -6.99 1.60 -6.64
CA SER A 49 -8.23 0.86 -6.86
C SER A 49 -8.29 -0.34 -5.92
N ILE A 50 -9.47 -0.57 -5.36
CA ILE A 50 -9.75 -1.72 -4.50
C ILE A 50 -10.84 -2.52 -5.19
N VAL A 51 -10.61 -3.82 -5.39
CA VAL A 51 -11.63 -4.74 -5.90
C VAL A 51 -11.94 -5.74 -4.81
N GLU A 52 -13.13 -5.61 -4.26
CA GLU A 52 -13.66 -6.54 -3.27
C GLU A 52 -14.40 -7.69 -3.95
N SER A 53 -14.21 -8.90 -3.49
CA SER A 53 -14.92 -10.08 -4.00
C SER A 53 -15.16 -11.13 -2.92
N VAL A 54 -16.23 -11.90 -3.11
CA VAL A 54 -16.60 -13.02 -2.23
C VAL A 54 -16.15 -14.31 -2.87
N GLU A 55 -15.62 -15.21 -2.06
CA GLU A 55 -15.20 -16.54 -2.48
C GLU A 55 -15.66 -17.59 -1.46
N GLY A 56 -16.29 -18.65 -1.94
CA GLY A 56 -16.57 -19.85 -1.15
C GLY A 56 -15.52 -20.92 -1.42
N ILE A 57 -14.88 -21.41 -0.37
CA ILE A 57 -13.97 -22.55 -0.44
C ILE A 57 -14.68 -23.76 0.11
N GLU A 58 -14.86 -24.78 -0.73
CA GLU A 58 -15.52 -26.02 -0.34
C GLU A 58 -14.71 -26.78 0.70
N ASN A 59 -15.36 -27.13 1.81
CA ASN A 59 -14.80 -28.00 2.83
C ASN A 59 -14.89 -29.47 2.37
N GLN A 60 -13.74 -30.06 2.07
CA GLN A 60 -13.66 -31.48 1.69
C GLN A 60 -14.09 -32.38 2.84
N GLY A 61 -15.00 -33.32 2.59
CA GLY A 61 -15.37 -34.37 3.53
C GLY A 61 -16.84 -34.46 3.92
N VAL A 62 -17.71 -33.60 3.43
CA VAL A 62 -19.18 -33.71 3.62
C VAL A 62 -19.81 -34.15 2.30
N THR A 63 -20.26 -35.41 2.24
CA THR A 63 -20.61 -36.08 0.98
C THR A 63 -22.02 -35.82 0.46
N GLU A 64 -22.87 -35.10 1.18
CA GLU A 64 -24.27 -34.88 0.79
C GLU A 64 -24.74 -33.43 0.82
N LYS A 65 -23.88 -32.49 1.24
CA LYS A 65 -24.23 -31.07 1.39
C LYS A 65 -23.08 -30.18 0.96
N TRP A 66 -23.38 -29.09 0.27
CA TRP A 66 -22.39 -28.05 0.06
C TRP A 66 -22.02 -27.43 1.41
N ASN A 67 -20.74 -27.37 1.69
CA ASN A 67 -20.19 -26.71 2.87
C ASN A 67 -19.04 -25.82 2.45
N PHE A 68 -19.25 -24.50 2.53
CA PHE A 68 -18.26 -23.51 2.12
C PHE A 68 -17.77 -22.69 3.32
N ASN A 69 -16.47 -22.56 3.44
CA ASN A 69 -15.88 -21.46 4.15
C ASN A 69 -15.95 -20.20 3.27
N VAL A 70 -16.52 -19.14 3.78
CA VAL A 70 -16.72 -17.90 3.04
C VAL A 70 -15.59 -16.93 3.35
N ASN A 71 -14.96 -16.43 2.30
CA ASN A 71 -13.87 -15.46 2.36
C ASN A 71 -14.27 -14.17 1.67
N GLN A 72 -13.77 -13.03 2.18
CA GLN A 72 -13.76 -11.76 1.46
C GLN A 72 -12.33 -11.47 1.00
N ASN A 73 -12.16 -11.27 -0.30
CA ASN A 73 -10.90 -10.88 -0.91
C ASN A 73 -10.94 -9.38 -1.25
N ASN A 74 -9.82 -8.69 -0.99
CA ASN A 74 -9.64 -7.27 -1.29
C ASN A 74 -8.34 -7.09 -2.07
N ASP A 75 -8.47 -6.88 -3.38
CA ASP A 75 -7.35 -6.67 -4.29
C ASP A 75 -7.05 -5.19 -4.39
N ILE A 76 -5.86 -4.81 -3.95
CA ILE A 76 -5.39 -3.44 -3.94
C ILE A 76 -4.46 -3.23 -5.14
N TYR A 77 -4.76 -2.21 -5.96
CA TYR A 77 -3.97 -1.80 -7.12
C TYR A 77 -3.53 -0.36 -6.96
N ILE A 78 -2.23 -0.11 -6.98
CA ILE A 78 -1.65 1.22 -6.83
C ILE A 78 -1.01 1.62 -8.17
N TYR A 79 -1.55 2.66 -8.78
CA TYR A 79 -1.10 3.17 -10.08
C TYR A 79 -0.02 4.24 -9.86
N ILE A 80 1.16 4.00 -10.41
CA ILE A 80 2.34 4.83 -10.26
C ILE A 80 2.74 5.35 -11.63
N GLU A 81 2.81 6.66 -11.79
CA GLU A 81 3.15 7.33 -13.04
C GLU A 81 4.29 8.32 -12.86
N LYS A 82 4.96 8.63 -13.96
CA LYS A 82 5.92 9.72 -13.99
C LYS A 82 5.25 11.05 -13.67
N ASN A 83 5.90 11.82 -12.84
CA ASN A 83 5.52 13.20 -12.62
C ASN A 83 6.06 14.06 -13.77
N SER A 84 5.17 14.54 -14.64
CA SER A 84 5.51 15.39 -15.79
C SER A 84 6.16 16.73 -15.40
N GLY A 85 5.93 17.19 -14.17
CA GLY A 85 6.56 18.41 -13.62
C GLY A 85 8.02 18.21 -13.20
N TYR A 86 8.50 16.96 -13.15
CA TYR A 86 9.89 16.66 -12.77
C TYR A 86 10.83 16.77 -13.98
N GLY A 87 11.71 17.77 -13.97
CA GLY A 87 12.54 18.13 -15.13
C GLY A 87 13.69 17.17 -15.48
N LYS A 88 13.83 16.01 -14.81
CA LYS A 88 14.89 15.03 -15.05
C LYS A 88 14.31 13.66 -15.34
N THR A 89 15.01 12.85 -16.13
CA THR A 89 14.64 11.46 -16.36
C THR A 89 15.18 10.60 -15.22
N GLU A 90 14.29 10.02 -14.45
CA GLU A 90 14.61 9.02 -13.41
C GLU A 90 13.90 7.71 -13.76
N LEU A 91 14.49 6.60 -13.32
CA LEU A 91 13.96 5.25 -13.52
C LEU A 91 13.74 4.58 -12.17
N ILE A 92 12.68 3.81 -12.05
CA ILE A 92 12.42 2.98 -10.88
C ILE A 92 13.37 1.78 -10.90
N GLU A 93 14.16 1.59 -9.86
CA GLU A 93 14.94 0.38 -9.62
C GLU A 93 14.07 -0.69 -8.95
N LYS A 94 13.31 -0.28 -7.91
CA LYS A 94 12.35 -1.15 -7.22
C LYS A 94 11.30 -0.35 -6.45
N ILE A 95 10.19 -1.01 -6.17
CA ILE A 95 9.15 -0.55 -5.25
C ILE A 95 8.98 -1.60 -4.17
N GLU A 96 8.93 -1.17 -2.93
CA GLU A 96 8.71 -2.03 -1.77
C GLU A 96 7.46 -1.56 -1.03
N LEU A 97 6.55 -2.49 -0.76
CA LEU A 97 5.43 -2.31 0.16
C LEU A 97 5.83 -2.94 1.48
N LYS A 98 5.87 -2.14 2.55
CA LYS A 98 6.41 -2.54 3.86
C LYS A 98 5.47 -2.16 4.98
N ASN A 99 5.73 -2.70 6.16
CA ASN A 99 5.00 -2.36 7.39
C ASN A 99 3.48 -2.48 7.22
N ILE A 100 3.05 -3.48 6.44
CA ILE A 100 1.64 -3.67 6.13
C ILE A 100 0.91 -4.09 7.40
N LYS A 101 -0.02 -3.25 7.83
CA LYS A 101 -0.88 -3.46 9.00
C LYS A 101 -2.32 -3.49 8.54
N MET A 102 -3.01 -4.53 8.91
CA MET A 102 -4.41 -4.73 8.63
C MET A 102 -5.16 -4.85 9.96
N ASN A 103 -6.17 -4.03 10.14
CA ASN A 103 -7.03 -4.09 11.31
C ASN A 103 -8.47 -4.25 10.86
N LYS A 104 -9.23 -5.05 11.57
CA LYS A 104 -10.68 -5.18 11.42
C LYS A 104 -11.39 -4.81 12.71
N GLN A 105 -12.64 -4.38 12.61
CA GLN A 105 -13.40 -3.93 13.77
C GLN A 105 -13.90 -5.10 14.62
N GLU A 106 -14.23 -6.20 13.97
CA GLU A 106 -14.80 -7.40 14.62
C GLU A 106 -13.83 -8.60 14.53
N GLU A 107 -13.93 -9.52 15.46
CA GLU A 107 -13.04 -10.72 15.50
C GLU A 107 -13.44 -11.86 14.55
N SER A 108 -14.35 -11.64 13.60
CA SER A 108 -14.78 -12.65 12.65
C SER A 108 -13.74 -12.91 11.55
N GLY A 109 -13.41 -14.16 11.26
CA GLY A 109 -12.46 -14.57 10.24
C GLY A 109 -11.00 -14.22 10.56
N GLU A 110 -10.09 -14.56 9.68
CA GLU A 110 -8.64 -14.39 9.81
C GLU A 110 -8.10 -13.49 8.69
N LEU A 111 -7.40 -12.41 9.05
CA LEU A 111 -6.76 -11.54 8.08
C LEU A 111 -5.48 -12.16 7.54
N LYS A 112 -5.37 -12.27 6.21
CA LYS A 112 -4.17 -12.76 5.52
C LYS A 112 -3.77 -11.88 4.36
N LEU A 113 -2.46 -11.72 4.17
CA LEU A 113 -1.86 -10.96 3.10
C LEU A 113 -1.32 -11.89 2.02
N TYR A 114 -1.61 -11.58 0.75
CA TYR A 114 -1.17 -12.35 -0.40
C TYR A 114 -0.41 -11.46 -1.39
N LYS A 115 0.65 -11.99 -1.96
CA LYS A 115 1.36 -11.35 -3.07
C LYS A 115 0.81 -11.84 -4.41
N PRO A 116 0.93 -11.05 -5.47
CA PRO A 116 0.64 -11.51 -6.81
C PRO A 116 1.55 -12.69 -7.19
N VAL A 117 1.03 -13.57 -8.02
CA VAL A 117 1.80 -14.66 -8.62
C VAL A 117 1.98 -14.40 -10.11
N LEU A 118 3.08 -14.88 -10.65
CA LEU A 118 3.37 -14.85 -12.09
C LEU A 118 2.67 -16.04 -12.75
N ASP A 119 1.33 -16.02 -12.74
CA ASP A 119 0.51 -17.01 -13.42
C ASP A 119 -0.28 -16.30 -14.51
N GLU A 120 -0.28 -16.85 -15.71
CA GLU A 120 -0.98 -16.29 -16.88
C GLU A 120 -2.50 -16.24 -16.69
N LYS A 121 -3.05 -17.01 -15.76
CA LYS A 121 -4.50 -17.15 -15.56
C LYS A 121 -5.05 -16.44 -14.35
N ARG A 122 -4.22 -16.13 -13.35
CA ARG A 122 -4.67 -15.54 -12.08
C ARG A 122 -3.64 -14.55 -11.56
N MET A 123 -4.10 -13.37 -11.20
CA MET A 123 -3.22 -12.36 -10.62
C MET A 123 -2.87 -12.67 -9.15
N PHE A 124 -3.81 -13.27 -8.43
CA PHE A 124 -3.63 -13.72 -7.06
C PHE A 124 -4.06 -15.18 -6.96
N VAL A 125 -3.29 -16.00 -6.25
CA VAL A 125 -3.63 -17.39 -5.96
C VAL A 125 -3.93 -17.48 -4.48
N ASN A 126 -5.00 -18.19 -4.15
CA ASN A 126 -5.27 -18.64 -2.78
C ASN A 126 -4.18 -19.60 -2.36
N ALA A 127 -3.10 -19.08 -1.84
CA ALA A 127 -2.05 -19.91 -1.28
C ALA A 127 -2.01 -19.66 0.22
N THR A 128 -2.49 -20.61 0.97
CA THR A 128 -2.34 -20.70 2.43
C THR A 128 -0.86 -20.61 2.87
N GLU A 129 0.07 -20.71 1.95
CA GLU A 129 1.51 -20.77 2.20
C GLU A 129 2.23 -19.41 2.06
N ASN A 130 1.56 -18.36 1.61
CA ASN A 130 2.22 -17.08 1.32
C ASN A 130 1.82 -15.98 2.32
N GLU A 131 1.94 -16.25 3.60
CA GLU A 131 1.93 -15.18 4.60
C GLU A 131 3.17 -14.32 4.39
N ILE A 132 2.95 -13.05 4.02
CA ILE A 132 4.02 -12.11 3.72
C ILE A 132 3.78 -10.81 4.48
N THR A 133 4.86 -10.17 4.87
CA THR A 133 4.83 -8.84 5.53
C THR A 133 5.36 -7.74 4.62
N GLU A 134 6.05 -8.13 3.55
CA GLU A 134 6.66 -7.21 2.59
C GLU A 134 6.50 -7.74 1.17
N ILE A 135 6.28 -6.85 0.22
CA ILE A 135 6.17 -7.16 -1.20
C ILE A 135 7.13 -6.26 -1.98
N THR A 136 7.98 -6.86 -2.80
CA THR A 136 8.95 -6.14 -3.62
C THR A 136 8.65 -6.34 -5.10
N TYR A 137 8.55 -5.23 -5.84
CA TYR A 137 8.51 -5.18 -7.29
C TYR A 137 9.84 -4.61 -7.79
N LYS A 138 10.52 -5.33 -8.67
CA LYS A 138 11.75 -4.84 -9.30
C LYS A 138 11.45 -4.17 -10.64
N GLY A 139 12.20 -3.16 -10.99
CA GLY A 139 12.19 -2.58 -12.33
C GLY A 139 12.53 -3.66 -13.37
N GLU A 140 11.96 -3.56 -14.56
CA GLU A 140 12.16 -4.57 -15.62
C GLU A 140 13.63 -4.80 -15.98
N LEU A 141 14.47 -3.74 -15.90
CA LEU A 141 15.90 -3.82 -16.18
C LEU A 141 16.69 -4.56 -15.08
N GLU A 142 16.18 -4.60 -13.85
CA GLU A 142 16.85 -5.19 -12.69
C GLU A 142 16.25 -6.55 -12.28
N SER A 143 15.16 -6.98 -12.93
CA SER A 143 14.40 -8.16 -12.52
C SER A 143 14.80 -9.44 -13.23
N ASN A 144 14.64 -10.57 -12.53
CA ASN A 144 14.68 -11.91 -13.09
C ASN A 144 13.27 -12.40 -13.48
N ILE A 145 13.19 -13.51 -14.22
CA ILE A 145 11.92 -14.08 -14.73
C ILE A 145 10.92 -14.41 -13.58
N LYS A 146 11.42 -14.78 -12.41
CA LYS A 146 10.61 -15.23 -11.26
C LYS A 146 10.21 -14.11 -10.28
N GLU A 147 10.64 -12.88 -10.51
CA GLU A 147 10.40 -11.75 -9.61
C GLU A 147 9.19 -10.95 -10.06
N GLN A 148 8.49 -10.34 -9.11
CA GLN A 148 7.45 -9.36 -9.42
C GLN A 148 8.10 -8.16 -10.10
N LYS A 149 7.49 -7.68 -11.18
CA LYS A 149 8.05 -6.64 -12.04
C LYS A 149 7.16 -5.42 -12.12
N ILE A 150 7.81 -4.29 -12.31
CA ILE A 150 7.17 -3.05 -12.71
C ILE A 150 8.01 -2.41 -13.81
N SER A 151 7.39 -1.73 -14.75
CA SER A 151 8.13 -0.92 -15.72
C SER A 151 8.98 0.12 -14.99
N ASN A 152 10.23 0.32 -15.44
CA ASN A 152 11.11 1.34 -14.88
C ASN A 152 10.55 2.77 -15.04
N GLN A 153 9.47 2.95 -15.78
CA GLN A 153 8.81 4.23 -16.02
C GLN A 153 7.50 4.42 -15.26
N GLY A 154 7.15 3.50 -14.39
CA GLY A 154 5.88 3.45 -13.67
C GLY A 154 5.04 2.27 -14.10
N GLY A 155 3.92 2.06 -13.47
CA GLY A 155 3.02 0.94 -13.70
C GLY A 155 2.13 0.67 -12.49
N ILE A 156 1.71 -0.57 -12.33
CA ILE A 156 0.81 -0.98 -11.26
C ILE A 156 1.58 -1.91 -10.33
N VAL A 157 1.52 -1.63 -9.03
CA VAL A 157 1.86 -2.59 -7.98
C VAL A 157 0.57 -3.04 -7.28
N ALA A 158 0.49 -4.32 -6.93
CA ALA A 158 -0.74 -4.86 -6.38
C ALA A 158 -0.45 -5.86 -5.26
N PHE A 159 -1.42 -6.05 -4.40
CA PHE A 159 -1.45 -7.12 -3.41
C PHE A 159 -2.90 -7.41 -3.05
N ARG A 160 -3.13 -8.58 -2.46
CA ARG A 160 -4.43 -8.93 -1.90
C ARG A 160 -4.31 -9.06 -0.39
N TYR A 161 -5.28 -8.57 0.34
CA TYR A 161 -5.55 -9.09 1.67
C TYR A 161 -6.94 -9.71 1.68
N ALA A 162 -7.11 -10.75 2.49
CA ALA A 162 -8.38 -11.44 2.61
C ALA A 162 -8.78 -11.58 4.07
N ILE A 163 -10.08 -11.58 4.31
CA ILE A 163 -10.66 -12.07 5.56
C ILE A 163 -11.10 -13.50 5.27
N ASN A 164 -10.29 -14.46 5.70
CA ASN A 164 -10.58 -15.86 5.50
C ASN A 164 -11.53 -16.39 6.58
N ASN A 165 -12.37 -17.35 6.22
CA ASN A 165 -13.30 -18.01 7.14
C ASN A 165 -14.17 -17.01 7.93
N ILE A 166 -14.64 -15.96 7.24
CA ILE A 166 -15.47 -14.94 7.89
C ILE A 166 -16.82 -15.49 8.32
N SER A 167 -17.31 -16.48 7.58
CA SER A 167 -18.51 -17.24 7.87
C SER A 167 -18.45 -18.63 7.23
N GLN A 168 -19.45 -19.45 7.51
CA GLN A 168 -19.64 -20.77 6.91
C GLN A 168 -21.05 -20.86 6.33
N TYR A 169 -21.17 -21.36 5.11
CA TYR A 169 -22.44 -21.63 4.45
C TYR A 169 -22.61 -23.13 4.23
N ILE A 170 -23.75 -23.66 4.66
CA ILE A 170 -24.11 -25.07 4.47
C ILE A 170 -25.45 -25.10 3.72
N SER A 171 -25.45 -25.67 2.50
CA SER A 171 -26.67 -25.87 1.72
C SER A 171 -27.26 -27.26 2.03
N GLU A 172 -28.58 -27.32 2.10
CA GLU A 172 -29.29 -28.60 2.32
C GLU A 172 -29.58 -29.34 1.02
N GLN A 173 -29.41 -28.70 -0.13
CA GLN A 173 -29.81 -29.23 -1.43
C GLN A 173 -28.68 -29.13 -2.46
N ASP A 174 -28.80 -29.93 -3.51
CA ASP A 174 -27.91 -30.01 -4.66
C ASP A 174 -28.17 -28.82 -5.62
N GLU A 175 -28.22 -27.59 -5.09
CA GLU A 175 -28.50 -26.39 -5.86
C GLU A 175 -27.20 -25.80 -6.41
N GLN A 176 -27.31 -25.17 -7.58
CA GLN A 176 -26.23 -24.36 -8.10
C GLN A 176 -26.07 -23.11 -7.22
N ILE A 177 -24.91 -22.99 -6.56
CA ILE A 177 -24.62 -21.88 -5.65
C ILE A 177 -23.87 -20.78 -6.41
N ASP A 178 -24.41 -19.59 -6.34
CA ASP A 178 -23.70 -18.37 -6.76
C ASP A 178 -22.81 -17.89 -5.61
N HIS A 179 -21.48 -18.05 -5.76
CA HIS A 179 -20.50 -17.65 -4.76
C HIS A 179 -20.58 -16.16 -4.42
N SER A 180 -21.04 -15.33 -5.35
CA SER A 180 -21.21 -13.89 -5.10
C SER A 180 -22.27 -13.57 -4.05
N GLN A 181 -23.19 -14.47 -3.79
CA GLN A 181 -24.28 -14.32 -2.83
C GLN A 181 -24.00 -14.92 -1.45
N LEU A 182 -22.84 -15.56 -1.26
CA LEU A 182 -22.55 -16.30 -0.02
C LEU A 182 -22.56 -15.42 1.23
N LEU A 183 -22.06 -14.18 1.17
CA LEU A 183 -22.14 -13.26 2.32
C LEU A 183 -23.58 -12.96 2.72
N LYS A 184 -24.46 -12.75 1.75
CA LYS A 184 -25.89 -12.51 1.98
C LYS A 184 -26.59 -13.71 2.59
N LEU A 185 -26.19 -14.92 2.18
CA LEU A 185 -26.76 -16.20 2.67
C LEU A 185 -26.28 -16.57 4.08
N THR A 186 -25.26 -15.90 4.61
CA THR A 186 -24.66 -16.20 5.92
C THR A 186 -25.01 -15.20 7.01
N ASP A 187 -25.94 -14.27 6.76
CA ASP A 187 -26.34 -13.21 7.70
C ASP A 187 -25.19 -12.36 8.27
N ILE A 188 -24.07 -12.27 7.53
CA ILE A 188 -22.92 -11.46 7.93
C ILE A 188 -23.28 -9.97 7.91
N LYS A 189 -22.77 -9.21 8.87
CA LYS A 189 -23.01 -7.77 8.94
C LYS A 189 -21.86 -6.98 8.34
N GLU A 190 -22.13 -5.77 7.87
CA GLU A 190 -21.10 -4.88 7.32
C GLU A 190 -19.94 -4.62 8.30
N GLU A 191 -20.23 -4.50 9.60
CA GLU A 191 -19.21 -4.26 10.62
C GLU A 191 -18.15 -5.37 10.64
N ASN A 192 -18.53 -6.61 10.30
CA ASN A 192 -17.62 -7.75 10.24
C ASN A 192 -16.63 -7.66 9.06
N LEU A 193 -16.96 -6.86 8.04
CA LEU A 193 -16.22 -6.75 6.79
C LEU A 193 -15.31 -5.52 6.74
N LYS A 194 -15.58 -4.51 7.58
CA LYS A 194 -14.83 -3.26 7.61
C LYS A 194 -13.39 -3.46 8.07
N THR A 195 -12.46 -2.99 7.27
CA THR A 195 -11.04 -3.08 7.56
C THR A 195 -10.33 -1.75 7.33
N ASN A 196 -9.26 -1.54 8.10
CA ASN A 196 -8.35 -0.42 7.91
C ASN A 196 -6.99 -1.00 7.52
N LEU A 197 -6.40 -0.42 6.49
CA LEU A 197 -5.12 -0.82 5.95
C LEU A 197 -4.14 0.34 6.08
N GLU A 198 -2.97 0.08 6.66
CA GLU A 198 -1.84 1.02 6.70
C GLU A 198 -0.60 0.33 6.18
N PHE A 199 0.15 0.97 5.28
CA PHE A 199 1.42 0.46 4.78
C PHE A 199 2.31 1.57 4.27
N ASP A 200 3.61 1.28 4.22
CA ASP A 200 4.59 2.15 3.61
C ASP A 200 4.87 1.71 2.17
N ILE A 201 4.88 2.65 1.24
CA ILE A 201 5.40 2.47 -0.11
C ILE A 201 6.75 3.15 -0.23
N VAL A 202 7.78 2.39 -0.63
CA VAL A 202 9.12 2.89 -0.85
C VAL A 202 9.47 2.75 -2.32
N ILE A 203 9.75 3.87 -2.99
CA ILE A 203 10.20 3.90 -4.38
C ILE A 203 11.72 4.18 -4.37
N LYS A 204 12.51 3.19 -4.79
CA LYS A 204 13.94 3.33 -5.02
C LYS A 204 14.20 3.58 -6.49
N LEU A 205 14.98 4.61 -6.78
CA LEU A 205 15.37 5.01 -8.13
C LEU A 205 16.74 4.42 -8.50
N ALA A 206 16.98 4.25 -9.80
CA ALA A 206 18.28 3.84 -10.34
C ALA A 206 19.42 4.82 -9.97
N SER A 207 19.09 6.09 -9.71
CA SER A 207 20.03 7.09 -9.18
C SER A 207 20.41 6.86 -7.70
N GLY A 208 19.87 5.84 -7.04
CA GLY A 208 20.07 5.53 -5.63
C GLY A 208 19.17 6.30 -4.66
N LYS A 209 18.41 7.29 -5.11
CA LYS A 209 17.47 8.01 -4.26
C LYS A 209 16.31 7.11 -3.83
N LYS A 210 15.83 7.29 -2.59
CA LYS A 210 14.67 6.58 -2.06
C LYS A 210 13.63 7.57 -1.56
N TYR A 211 12.38 7.25 -1.84
CA TYR A 211 11.23 8.03 -1.39
C TYR A 211 10.22 7.10 -0.73
N GLN A 212 9.68 7.54 0.39
CA GLN A 212 8.69 6.77 1.17
C GLN A 212 7.46 7.62 1.44
N ALA A 213 6.29 7.00 1.32
CA ALA A 213 5.03 7.53 1.82
C ALA A 213 4.32 6.45 2.63
N THR A 214 3.56 6.87 3.65
CA THR A 214 2.64 6.00 4.38
C THR A 214 1.24 6.19 3.82
N ILE A 215 0.61 5.10 3.43
CA ILE A 215 -0.75 5.07 2.88
C ILE A 215 -1.68 4.50 3.94
N LYS A 216 -2.80 5.17 4.15
CA LYS A 216 -3.87 4.73 5.05
C LYS A 216 -5.17 4.66 4.26
N LEU A 217 -5.82 3.52 4.29
CA LEU A 217 -7.05 3.26 3.57
C LEU A 217 -8.08 2.70 4.53
N ASP A 218 -9.24 3.32 4.54
CA ASP A 218 -10.45 2.72 5.10
C ASP A 218 -11.14 1.98 3.95
N VAL A 219 -11.29 0.67 4.10
CA VAL A 219 -11.92 -0.15 3.08
C VAL A 219 -13.40 -0.29 3.43
N PRO A 220 -14.26 0.43 2.72
CA PRO A 220 -15.70 0.34 2.92
C PRO A 220 -16.19 -1.00 2.36
N SER A 221 -17.11 -1.64 3.06
CA SER A 221 -17.67 -2.95 2.70
C SER A 221 -19.18 -2.92 2.53
N ASN A 222 -19.74 -1.73 2.32
CA ASN A 222 -21.19 -1.53 2.38
C ASN A 222 -21.96 -2.26 1.28
N GLU A 223 -21.37 -2.46 0.11
CA GLU A 223 -22.07 -3.01 -1.05
C GLU A 223 -21.71 -4.47 -1.36
N ILE A 224 -20.64 -4.99 -0.74
CA ILE A 224 -20.12 -6.33 -1.05
C ILE A 224 -21.11 -7.44 -0.72
N ILE A 225 -21.89 -7.27 0.36
CA ILE A 225 -22.91 -8.25 0.78
C ILE A 225 -23.97 -8.43 -0.31
N GLU A 226 -24.42 -7.33 -0.90
CA GLU A 226 -25.48 -7.37 -1.91
C GLU A 226 -24.97 -7.66 -3.32
N LYS A 227 -23.78 -7.17 -3.66
CA LYS A 227 -23.22 -7.26 -5.01
C LYS A 227 -22.26 -8.41 -5.22
N GLY A 228 -21.66 -8.96 -4.15
CA GLY A 228 -20.66 -10.01 -4.20
C GLY A 228 -19.31 -9.58 -4.82
N THR A 229 -19.31 -8.51 -5.60
CA THR A 229 -18.08 -7.89 -6.13
C THR A 229 -18.30 -6.38 -6.23
N VAL A 230 -17.32 -5.62 -5.74
CA VAL A 230 -17.36 -4.14 -5.72
C VAL A 230 -16.01 -3.59 -6.14
N GLY A 231 -16.01 -2.57 -6.99
CA GLY A 231 -14.82 -1.80 -7.37
C GLY A 231 -14.87 -0.41 -6.78
N ILE A 232 -13.79 0.01 -6.12
CA ILE A 232 -13.65 1.32 -5.50
C ILE A 232 -12.43 2.00 -6.12
N GLU A 233 -12.57 3.25 -6.54
CA GLU A 233 -11.46 4.07 -7.05
C GLU A 233 -11.23 5.26 -6.13
N ILE A 234 -10.01 5.39 -5.61
CA ILE A 234 -9.56 6.50 -4.78
C ILE A 234 -8.62 7.36 -5.63
N LYS A 235 -9.05 8.58 -5.93
CA LYS A 235 -8.31 9.56 -6.75
C LYS A 235 -7.91 10.80 -5.97
N ASP A 236 -8.54 11.02 -4.81
CA ASP A 236 -8.12 12.04 -3.85
C ASP A 236 -6.97 11.44 -3.02
N LEU A 237 -5.74 11.82 -3.38
CA LEU A 237 -4.50 11.28 -2.85
C LEU A 237 -3.60 12.39 -2.28
N ASP A 238 -4.18 13.56 -2.00
CA ASP A 238 -3.47 14.76 -1.53
C ASP A 238 -2.76 14.54 -0.19
N ASP A 239 -3.27 13.60 0.62
CA ASP A 239 -2.66 13.22 1.89
C ASP A 239 -1.44 12.29 1.76
N ILE A 240 -1.17 11.75 0.55
CA ILE A 240 -0.04 10.85 0.31
C ILE A 240 1.20 11.66 -0.04
N ILE A 241 1.98 11.97 1.00
CA ILE A 241 3.19 12.78 0.86
C ILE A 241 4.44 11.90 0.90
N PHE A 242 5.17 11.88 -0.22
CA PHE A 242 6.46 11.21 -0.29
C PHE A 242 7.55 12.05 0.37
N LYS A 243 8.34 11.41 1.23
CA LYS A 243 9.54 11.99 1.83
C LYS A 243 10.76 11.24 1.33
N ARG A 244 11.82 11.98 1.04
CA ARG A 244 13.10 11.36 0.74
C ARG A 244 13.67 10.76 2.02
N ILE A 245 14.12 9.51 1.93
CA ILE A 245 14.78 8.79 3.01
C ILE A 245 16.25 8.52 2.67
N GLU A 246 17.07 8.37 3.71
CA GLU A 246 18.47 8.01 3.56
C GLU A 246 18.64 6.56 3.08
N ASN A 247 19.80 6.29 2.48
CA ASN A 247 20.15 4.97 1.93
C ASN A 247 20.51 3.96 3.04
#